data_d702fb334e47c9811fe638873984dc88
#
_entry.id   d702fb334e47c9811fe638873984dc88
#
_cell.length_a   1.000
_cell.length_b   1.000
_cell.length_c   1.000
_cell.angle_alpha   90.00
_cell.angle_beta   90.00
_cell.angle_gamma   90.00
#
_symmetry.space_group_name_H-M   'P 1'
#
loop_
_entity.id
_entity.type
_entity.pdbx_description
1 polymer ?
#
loop_
_entity_poly.entity_id
_entity_poly.type
_entity_poly.pdbx_seq_one_letter_code
_entity_poly.pdbx_strand_id
1 'polypeptide(L)'
;MMTFTAGKSSAEEAKAIDVLGKAKMTVPSEFKPSEKKSRIIEHEFKVGEGDAAARLTMMRAGGGVAQNIKRWKGQFSGGKEEDQKTETVKAGPFELHLVDVTGSFAESMGGGPFFGGRTVQRENYAMVGAIFASEDGGMYFAKLVGPAETVKANREKFVEMTKSVGK
;
A
#
# COMPACT_ATOMS: atom_id res chain seq x y z
N MET A 1 -9.39 -20.45 42.44
CA MET A 1 -8.84 -20.78 41.11
C MET A 1 -9.31 -19.74 40.13
N MET A 2 -8.42 -18.82 39.73
CA MET A 2 -8.75 -17.80 38.74
C MET A 2 -8.36 -18.31 37.36
N THR A 3 -9.34 -18.58 36.54
CA THR A 3 -9.12 -18.85 35.12
C THR A 3 -8.93 -17.51 34.41
N PHE A 4 -7.70 -17.21 34.07
CA PHE A 4 -7.40 -16.08 33.17
C PHE A 4 -7.79 -16.48 31.75
N THR A 5 -8.93 -16.07 31.32
CA THR A 5 -9.22 -16.04 29.88
C THR A 5 -8.58 -14.78 29.33
N ALA A 6 -7.41 -14.94 28.75
CA ALA A 6 -6.83 -13.88 27.96
C ALA A 6 -7.74 -13.69 26.74
N GLY A 7 -8.64 -12.76 26.83
CA GLY A 7 -9.43 -12.34 25.69
C GLY A 7 -8.50 -11.73 24.65
N LYS A 8 -8.24 -12.45 23.57
CA LYS A 8 -7.55 -11.85 22.42
C LYS A 8 -8.43 -10.72 21.92
N SER A 9 -7.93 -9.52 22.02
CA SER A 9 -8.58 -8.37 21.42
C SER A 9 -8.74 -8.63 19.93
N SER A 10 -9.95 -8.46 19.39
CA SER A 10 -10.24 -8.59 17.96
C SER A 10 -9.40 -7.68 17.08
N ALA A 11 -8.75 -6.64 17.66
CA ALA A 11 -7.87 -5.71 16.97
C ALA A 11 -6.51 -6.31 16.60
N GLU A 12 -6.16 -7.48 17.15
CA GLU A 12 -4.89 -8.15 16.89
C GLU A 12 -4.96 -9.22 15.80
N GLU A 13 -6.14 -9.48 15.27
CA GLU A 13 -6.31 -10.48 14.22
C GLU A 13 -5.99 -9.92 12.84
N ALA A 14 -5.25 -10.72 12.05
CA ALA A 14 -5.00 -10.40 10.65
C ALA A 14 -6.33 -10.40 9.88
N LYS A 15 -6.47 -9.46 8.95
CA LYS A 15 -7.67 -9.36 8.11
C LYS A 15 -7.44 -9.99 6.75
N ALA A 16 -8.45 -10.73 6.27
CA ALA A 16 -8.47 -11.23 4.90
C ALA A 16 -9.19 -10.22 4.01
N ILE A 17 -8.51 -9.79 2.96
CA ILE A 17 -9.03 -8.83 1.98
C ILE A 17 -9.21 -9.57 0.66
N ASP A 18 -10.38 -9.39 0.05
CA ASP A 18 -10.64 -9.94 -1.27
C ASP A 18 -9.92 -9.14 -2.35
N VAL A 19 -9.21 -9.83 -3.24
CA VAL A 19 -8.53 -9.22 -4.39
C VAL A 19 -9.21 -9.67 -5.67
N LEU A 20 -10.02 -8.79 -6.24
CA LEU A 20 -10.74 -8.99 -7.50
C LEU A 20 -11.63 -10.25 -7.56
N GLY A 21 -12.06 -10.76 -6.40
CA GLY A 21 -12.86 -11.98 -6.34
C GLY A 21 -12.08 -13.25 -6.70
N LYS A 22 -10.75 -13.17 -6.79
CA LYS A 22 -9.91 -14.28 -7.28
C LYS A 22 -9.02 -14.88 -6.19
N ALA A 23 -8.69 -14.11 -5.17
CA ALA A 23 -7.82 -14.56 -4.09
C ALA A 23 -8.03 -13.71 -2.85
N LYS A 24 -7.53 -14.20 -1.72
CA LYS A 24 -7.55 -13.47 -0.45
C LYS A 24 -6.13 -13.04 -0.09
N MET A 25 -6.02 -11.81 0.37
CA MET A 25 -4.77 -11.25 0.87
C MET A 25 -4.88 -11.08 2.37
N THR A 26 -3.88 -11.54 3.10
CA THR A 26 -3.86 -11.44 4.57
C THR A 26 -3.10 -10.20 4.99
N VAL A 27 -3.80 -9.26 5.61
CA VAL A 27 -3.23 -8.02 6.13
C VAL A 27 -2.76 -8.25 7.56
N PRO A 28 -1.46 -8.06 7.86
CA PRO A 28 -0.95 -8.19 9.23
C PRO A 28 -1.64 -7.25 10.22
N SER A 29 -1.73 -7.68 11.47
CA SER A 29 -2.40 -6.92 12.54
C SER A 29 -1.74 -5.57 12.86
N GLU A 30 -0.46 -5.41 12.51
CA GLU A 30 0.27 -4.15 12.69
C GLU A 30 -0.29 -3.02 11.81
N PHE A 31 -0.91 -3.37 10.69
CA PHE A 31 -1.62 -2.40 9.87
C PHE A 31 -3.02 -2.22 10.44
N LYS A 32 -3.25 -1.07 11.07
CA LYS A 32 -4.52 -0.78 11.74
C LYS A 32 -5.51 -0.12 10.78
N PRO A 33 -6.76 -0.58 10.74
CA PRO A 33 -7.77 0.05 9.90
C PRO A 33 -7.88 1.55 10.19
N SER A 34 -7.97 2.33 9.14
CA SER A 34 -8.14 3.77 9.25
C SER A 34 -9.26 4.25 8.33
N GLU A 35 -9.72 5.47 8.53
CA GLU A 35 -10.78 6.07 7.75
C GLU A 35 -10.34 6.32 6.31
N LYS A 36 -11.16 5.90 5.35
CA LYS A 36 -10.87 6.09 3.93
C LYS A 36 -11.03 7.56 3.55
N LYS A 37 -10.01 8.11 2.90
CA LYS A 37 -10.01 9.50 2.46
C LYS A 37 -10.67 9.73 1.10
N SER A 38 -11.03 8.66 0.40
CA SER A 38 -11.63 8.72 -0.92
C SER A 38 -12.56 7.54 -1.16
N ARG A 39 -13.59 7.75 -1.97
CA ARG A 39 -14.54 6.69 -2.33
C ARG A 39 -13.93 5.60 -3.19
N ILE A 40 -12.89 5.90 -3.93
CA ILE A 40 -12.22 4.92 -4.78
C ILE A 40 -11.33 3.96 -3.99
N ILE A 41 -10.95 4.33 -2.76
CA ILE A 41 -10.18 3.48 -1.88
C ILE A 41 -11.12 2.47 -1.24
N GLU A 42 -10.84 1.17 -1.44
CA GLU A 42 -11.65 0.10 -0.85
C GLU A 42 -11.27 -0.16 0.60
N HIS A 43 -9.98 -0.13 0.90
CA HIS A 43 -9.47 -0.33 2.25
C HIS A 43 -8.33 0.63 2.54
N GLU A 44 -8.30 1.14 3.75
CA GLU A 44 -7.22 2.01 4.21
C GLU A 44 -6.78 1.59 5.60
N PHE A 45 -5.46 1.51 5.78
CA PHE A 45 -4.81 1.14 7.04
C PHE A 45 -3.68 2.13 7.31
N LYS A 46 -3.23 2.14 8.55
CA LYS A 46 -2.01 2.88 8.91
C LYS A 46 -1.11 1.99 9.76
N VAL A 47 0.18 2.26 9.70
CA VAL A 47 1.20 1.64 10.54
C VAL A 47 2.09 2.74 11.08
N GLY A 48 2.46 2.64 12.35
CA GLY A 48 3.17 3.72 13.04
C GLY A 48 2.21 4.74 13.64
N GLU A 49 2.73 5.70 14.36
CA GLU A 49 1.95 6.68 15.08
C GLU A 49 2.36 8.12 14.77
N GLY A 50 1.41 9.05 14.85
CA GLY A 50 1.65 10.47 14.67
C GLY A 50 2.28 10.78 13.31
N ASP A 51 3.30 11.61 13.31
CA ASP A 51 3.99 12.04 12.08
C ASP A 51 4.83 10.92 11.45
N ALA A 52 5.08 9.85 12.20
CA ALA A 52 5.82 8.68 11.67
C ALA A 52 4.92 7.66 10.97
N ALA A 53 3.61 7.85 10.99
CA ALA A 53 2.68 6.90 10.41
C ALA A 53 2.79 6.83 8.89
N ALA A 54 2.77 5.61 8.35
CA ALA A 54 2.64 5.35 6.94
C ALA A 54 1.22 4.89 6.63
N ARG A 55 0.77 5.17 5.43
CA ARG A 55 -0.60 4.92 4.98
C ARG A 55 -0.62 3.81 3.95
N LEU A 56 -1.42 2.79 4.21
CA LEU A 56 -1.66 1.67 3.30
C LEU A 56 -3.04 1.82 2.67
N THR A 57 -3.09 1.91 1.35
CA THR A 57 -4.34 2.01 0.61
C THR A 57 -4.47 0.87 -0.38
N MET A 58 -5.70 0.42 -0.59
CA MET A 58 -6.02 -0.66 -1.52
C MET A 58 -7.21 -0.26 -2.36
N MET A 59 -7.13 -0.52 -3.66
CA MET A 59 -8.21 -0.17 -4.58
C MET A 59 -8.11 -0.95 -5.89
N ARG A 60 -9.23 -1.09 -6.56
CA ARG A 60 -9.26 -1.55 -7.96
C ARG A 60 -8.71 -0.44 -8.84
N ALA A 61 -8.10 -0.82 -9.93
CA ALA A 61 -7.46 0.12 -10.84
C ALA A 61 -7.60 -0.31 -12.29
N GLY A 62 -7.34 0.62 -13.18
CA GLY A 62 -7.32 0.41 -14.61
C GLY A 62 -6.06 1.00 -15.25
N GLY A 63 -5.93 0.88 -16.53
CA GLY A 63 -4.78 1.32 -17.31
C GLY A 63 -3.70 0.25 -17.41
N GLY A 64 -2.54 0.63 -17.94
CA GLY A 64 -1.42 -0.29 -18.09
C GLY A 64 -0.53 -0.36 -16.85
N VAL A 65 0.08 -1.51 -16.61
CA VAL A 65 1.01 -1.69 -15.50
C VAL A 65 2.17 -0.68 -15.59
N ALA A 66 2.81 -0.59 -16.74
CA ALA A 66 3.95 0.33 -16.93
C ALA A 66 3.58 1.79 -16.72
N GLN A 67 2.40 2.19 -17.19
CA GLN A 67 1.90 3.56 -17.04
C GLN A 67 1.65 3.91 -15.58
N ASN A 68 1.10 2.98 -14.81
CA ASN A 68 0.85 3.18 -13.39
C ASN A 68 2.14 3.25 -12.60
N ILE A 69 3.12 2.41 -12.90
CA ILE A 69 4.45 2.46 -12.27
C ILE A 69 5.11 3.80 -12.56
N LYS A 70 5.07 4.27 -13.80
CA LYS A 70 5.63 5.56 -14.19
C LYS A 70 4.97 6.71 -13.42
N ARG A 71 3.64 6.67 -13.28
CA ARG A 71 2.88 7.66 -12.53
C ARG A 71 3.28 7.68 -11.06
N TRP A 72 3.43 6.50 -10.45
CA TRP A 72 3.85 6.39 -9.05
C TRP A 72 5.25 6.96 -8.84
N LYS A 73 6.19 6.60 -9.71
CA LYS A 73 7.56 7.14 -9.65
C LYS A 73 7.59 8.66 -9.83
N GLY A 74 6.71 9.18 -10.69
CA GLY A 74 6.61 10.61 -10.94
C GLY A 74 6.10 11.44 -9.77
N GLN A 75 5.53 10.80 -8.75
CA GLN A 75 5.09 11.47 -7.51
C GLN A 75 6.26 11.76 -6.57
N PHE A 76 7.44 11.20 -6.85
CA PHE A 76 8.64 11.34 -6.04
C PHE A 76 9.73 12.05 -6.82
N SER A 77 10.55 12.83 -6.12
CA SER A 77 11.69 13.52 -6.70
C SER A 77 12.90 13.48 -5.78
N GLY A 78 14.10 13.59 -6.34
CA GLY A 78 15.33 13.69 -5.58
C GLY A 78 15.82 12.42 -4.89
N GLY A 79 15.17 11.30 -5.09
CA GLY A 79 15.61 10.02 -4.53
C GLY A 79 16.79 9.43 -5.29
N LYS A 80 17.52 8.55 -4.64
CA LYS A 80 18.64 7.84 -5.27
C LYS A 80 18.10 6.80 -6.25
N GLU A 81 18.69 6.74 -7.43
CA GLU A 81 18.29 5.77 -8.46
C GLU A 81 18.37 4.32 -7.97
N GLU A 82 19.38 4.00 -7.18
CA GLU A 82 19.58 2.67 -6.59
C GLU A 82 18.47 2.22 -5.65
N ASP A 83 17.69 3.17 -5.10
CA ASP A 83 16.56 2.91 -4.22
C ASP A 83 15.24 2.75 -4.99
N GLN A 84 15.26 3.00 -6.30
CA GLN A 84 14.09 2.86 -7.16
C GLN A 84 14.11 1.48 -7.81
N LYS A 85 13.28 0.56 -7.31
CA LYS A 85 13.28 -0.82 -7.76
C LYS A 85 11.91 -1.27 -8.25
N THR A 86 11.92 -2.15 -9.23
CA THR A 86 10.71 -2.82 -9.70
C THR A 86 11.01 -4.30 -9.84
N GLU A 87 10.17 -5.14 -9.23
CA GLU A 87 10.29 -6.58 -9.29
C GLU A 87 8.95 -7.17 -9.74
N THR A 88 9.00 -8.20 -10.58
CA THR A 88 7.79 -8.91 -11.02
C THR A 88 7.89 -10.36 -10.61
N VAL A 89 6.87 -10.85 -9.90
CA VAL A 89 6.77 -12.25 -9.47
C VAL A 89 5.36 -12.76 -9.73
N LYS A 90 5.21 -14.07 -9.78
CA LYS A 90 3.89 -14.68 -9.86
C LYS A 90 3.37 -14.99 -8.46
N ALA A 91 2.14 -14.58 -8.16
CA ALA A 91 1.50 -14.84 -6.88
C ALA A 91 0.04 -15.25 -7.09
N GLY A 92 -0.24 -16.55 -6.94
CA GLY A 92 -1.57 -17.10 -7.20
C GLY A 92 -2.05 -16.81 -8.62
N PRO A 93 -3.26 -16.26 -8.79
CA PRO A 93 -3.80 -15.94 -10.11
C PRO A 93 -3.26 -14.63 -10.69
N PHE A 94 -2.27 -14.00 -10.06
CA PHE A 94 -1.79 -12.68 -10.44
C PHE A 94 -0.33 -12.68 -10.85
N GLU A 95 -0.01 -11.76 -11.77
CA GLU A 95 1.34 -11.25 -11.93
C GLU A 95 1.46 -10.07 -10.97
N LEU A 96 2.38 -10.17 -10.03
CA LEU A 96 2.56 -9.18 -8.98
C LEU A 96 3.77 -8.31 -9.29
N HIS A 97 3.54 -7.01 -9.44
CA HIS A 97 4.60 -6.03 -9.65
C HIS A 97 4.82 -5.26 -8.36
N LEU A 98 6.02 -5.38 -7.80
CA LEU A 98 6.43 -4.68 -6.59
C LEU A 98 7.30 -3.49 -6.97
N VAL A 99 6.95 -2.31 -6.49
CA VAL A 99 7.62 -1.06 -6.84
C VAL A 99 8.10 -0.36 -5.58
N ASP A 100 9.39 -0.10 -5.48
CA ASP A 100 9.99 0.69 -4.40
C ASP A 100 10.42 2.03 -4.97
N VAL A 101 10.01 3.11 -4.31
CA VAL A 101 10.39 4.49 -4.67
C VAL A 101 10.73 5.25 -3.40
N THR A 102 11.76 6.08 -3.46
CA THR A 102 12.11 7.00 -2.36
C THR A 102 12.30 8.40 -2.88
N GLY A 103 12.24 9.37 -1.99
CA GLY A 103 12.51 10.76 -2.31
C GLY A 103 11.54 11.71 -1.63
N SER A 104 11.38 12.88 -2.20
CA SER A 104 10.38 13.85 -1.79
C SER A 104 9.06 13.52 -2.46
N PHE A 105 8.04 13.31 -1.66
CA PHE A 105 6.71 12.90 -2.15
C PHE A 105 5.79 14.11 -2.29
N ALA A 106 5.20 14.27 -3.48
CA ALA A 106 4.19 15.29 -3.74
C ALA A 106 2.82 14.76 -3.33
N GLU A 107 2.42 15.06 -2.09
CA GLU A 107 1.13 14.64 -1.56
C GLU A 107 0.03 15.60 -1.98
N SER A 108 -1.00 15.08 -2.63
CA SER A 108 -2.19 15.86 -2.96
C SER A 108 -3.06 16.00 -1.71
N MET A 109 -3.37 17.25 -1.35
CA MET A 109 -4.13 17.56 -0.13
C MET A 109 -5.64 17.62 -0.35
N GLY A 110 -6.13 16.97 -1.38
CA GLY A 110 -7.56 16.87 -1.64
C GLY A 110 -8.18 18.20 -2.10
N GLY A 111 -9.42 18.18 -2.39
CA GLY A 111 -10.12 19.26 -3.03
C GLY A 111 -10.27 18.92 -4.51
N GLY A 112 -11.46 18.91 -4.98
CA GLY A 112 -11.76 18.62 -6.37
C GLY A 112 -11.09 19.62 -7.33
N PRO A 113 -11.35 19.50 -8.63
CA PRO A 113 -10.71 20.34 -9.67
C PRO A 113 -10.92 21.83 -9.50
N PHE A 114 -11.85 22.24 -8.64
CA PHE A 114 -12.16 23.64 -8.39
C PHE A 114 -11.30 24.29 -7.30
N PHE A 115 -10.54 23.51 -6.56
CA PHE A 115 -9.74 24.01 -5.43
C PHE A 115 -8.24 24.06 -5.73
N GLY A 116 -7.87 23.94 -7.01
CA GLY A 116 -6.50 24.06 -7.49
C GLY A 116 -5.55 23.20 -6.67
N GLY A 117 -5.39 21.96 -7.04
CA GLY A 117 -4.59 20.95 -6.40
C GLY A 117 -3.41 21.41 -5.55
N ARG A 118 -3.66 21.62 -4.27
CA ARG A 118 -2.57 21.85 -3.32
C ARG A 118 -1.78 20.57 -3.16
N THR A 119 -0.50 20.62 -3.49
CA THR A 119 0.45 19.57 -3.17
C THR A 119 1.34 20.05 -2.04
N VAL A 120 1.61 19.14 -1.10
CA VAL A 120 2.57 19.34 -0.03
C VAL A 120 3.75 18.41 -0.31
N GLN A 121 4.96 18.94 -0.28
CA GLN A 121 6.16 18.15 -0.45
C GLN A 121 6.52 17.51 0.89
N ARG A 122 6.61 16.19 0.90
CA ARG A 122 7.03 15.40 2.06
C ARG A 122 8.42 14.87 1.80
N GLU A 123 9.40 15.38 2.50
CA GLU A 123 10.80 14.95 2.35
C GLU A 123 11.06 13.64 3.07
N ASN A 124 12.04 12.88 2.59
CA ASN A 124 12.43 11.59 3.17
C ASN A 124 11.26 10.61 3.28
N TYR A 125 10.47 10.56 2.22
CA TYR A 125 9.36 9.61 2.07
C TYR A 125 9.78 8.42 1.23
N ALA A 126 9.02 7.35 1.37
CA ALA A 126 9.17 6.16 0.54
C ALA A 126 7.79 5.61 0.22
N MET A 127 7.74 4.83 -0.83
CA MET A 127 6.57 4.04 -1.20
C MET A 127 7.03 2.64 -1.52
N VAL A 128 6.30 1.64 -1.03
CA VAL A 128 6.31 0.31 -1.61
C VAL A 128 4.90 0.04 -2.11
N GLY A 129 4.79 -0.23 -3.39
CA GLY A 129 3.52 -0.46 -4.05
C GLY A 129 3.45 -1.82 -4.70
N ALA A 130 2.25 -2.37 -4.80
CA ALA A 130 1.99 -3.64 -5.46
C ALA A 130 0.88 -3.46 -6.48
N ILE A 131 1.11 -3.98 -7.67
CA ILE A 131 0.08 -4.09 -8.70
C ILE A 131 -0.19 -5.57 -8.92
N PHE A 132 -1.42 -5.99 -8.64
CA PHE A 132 -1.90 -7.34 -8.90
C PHE A 132 -2.57 -7.31 -10.27
N ALA A 133 -1.91 -7.87 -11.27
CA ALA A 133 -2.44 -7.93 -12.63
C ALA A 133 -3.03 -9.31 -12.92
N SER A 134 -4.30 -9.34 -13.28
CA SER A 134 -5.01 -10.57 -13.62
C SER A 134 -4.94 -10.81 -15.13
N GLU A 135 -4.98 -12.07 -15.53
CA GLU A 135 -4.97 -12.46 -16.96
C GLU A 135 -6.15 -11.85 -17.74
N ASP A 136 -7.27 -11.60 -17.08
CA ASP A 136 -8.45 -11.00 -17.71
C ASP A 136 -8.36 -9.47 -17.84
N GLY A 137 -7.23 -8.87 -17.44
CA GLY A 137 -7.00 -7.44 -17.53
C GLY A 137 -7.38 -6.66 -16.28
N GLY A 138 -7.96 -7.31 -15.28
CA GLY A 138 -8.26 -6.66 -14.00
C GLY A 138 -6.99 -6.32 -13.23
N MET A 139 -7.00 -5.20 -12.52
CA MET A 139 -5.88 -4.78 -11.69
C MET A 139 -6.35 -4.34 -10.31
N TYR A 140 -5.49 -4.59 -9.33
CA TYR A 140 -5.70 -4.17 -7.95
C TYR A 140 -4.42 -3.56 -7.42
N PHE A 141 -4.53 -2.45 -6.69
CA PHE A 141 -3.39 -1.75 -6.12
C PHE A 141 -3.36 -1.87 -4.61
N ALA A 142 -2.16 -2.07 -4.06
CA ALA A 142 -1.88 -1.85 -2.65
C ALA A 142 -0.64 -0.96 -2.57
N LYS A 143 -0.72 0.14 -1.81
CA LYS A 143 0.39 1.11 -1.70
C LYS A 143 0.61 1.48 -0.25
N LEU A 144 1.85 1.36 0.19
CA LEU A 144 2.30 1.85 1.50
C LEU A 144 3.18 3.07 1.28
N VAL A 145 2.73 4.24 1.73
CA VAL A 145 3.43 5.51 1.56
C VAL A 145 3.58 6.20 2.92
N GLY A 146 4.74 6.73 3.19
CA GLY A 146 5.00 7.48 4.40
C GLY A 146 6.47 7.81 4.60
N PRO A 147 6.86 8.21 5.81
CA PRO A 147 8.25 8.44 6.11
C PRO A 147 9.10 7.22 5.77
N ALA A 148 10.25 7.45 5.15
CA ALA A 148 11.10 6.37 4.63
C ALA A 148 11.46 5.32 5.68
N GLU A 149 11.73 5.74 6.91
CA GLU A 149 12.06 4.81 7.99
C GLU A 149 10.91 3.87 8.33
N THR A 150 9.69 4.39 8.37
CA THR A 150 8.49 3.61 8.68
C THR A 150 8.19 2.62 7.55
N VAL A 151 8.29 3.07 6.31
CA VAL A 151 8.06 2.21 5.15
C VAL A 151 9.09 1.09 5.09
N LYS A 152 10.37 1.41 5.30
CA LYS A 152 11.46 0.42 5.33
C LYS A 152 11.25 -0.61 6.43
N ALA A 153 10.87 -0.16 7.63
CA ALA A 153 10.62 -1.05 8.77
C ALA A 153 9.47 -2.02 8.53
N ASN A 154 8.52 -1.67 7.66
CA ASN A 154 7.32 -2.48 7.40
C ASN A 154 7.30 -3.10 5.99
N ARG A 155 8.37 -2.93 5.23
CA ARG A 155 8.43 -3.42 3.85
C ARG A 155 8.28 -4.93 3.75
N GLU A 156 8.97 -5.70 4.57
CA GLU A 156 8.85 -7.17 4.56
C GLU A 156 7.44 -7.64 4.82
N LYS A 157 6.78 -7.03 5.81
CA LYS A 157 5.38 -7.35 6.14
C LYS A 157 4.45 -7.02 4.96
N PHE A 158 4.70 -5.91 4.30
CA PHE A 158 3.95 -5.53 3.10
C PHE A 158 4.14 -6.56 1.98
N VAL A 159 5.38 -6.94 1.70
CA VAL A 159 5.69 -7.93 0.65
C VAL A 159 5.06 -9.28 0.97
N GLU A 160 5.17 -9.77 2.20
CA GLU A 160 4.54 -11.01 2.64
C GLU A 160 3.02 -10.94 2.49
N MET A 161 2.43 -9.81 2.86
CA MET A 161 1.00 -9.56 2.68
C MET A 161 0.58 -9.72 1.22
N THR A 162 1.29 -9.07 0.30
CA THR A 162 0.96 -9.13 -1.12
C THR A 162 1.13 -10.53 -1.69
N LYS A 163 2.17 -11.24 -1.28
CA LYS A 163 2.43 -12.62 -1.72
C LYS A 163 1.46 -13.63 -1.13
N SER A 164 0.74 -13.27 -0.07
CA SER A 164 -0.23 -14.17 0.56
C SER A 164 -1.41 -14.55 -0.34
N VAL A 165 -1.66 -13.79 -1.41
CA VAL A 165 -2.66 -14.14 -2.43
C VAL A 165 -2.34 -15.46 -3.14
N GLY A 166 -1.10 -15.91 -3.09
CA GLY A 166 -0.66 -17.17 -3.69
C GLY A 166 -0.75 -18.38 -2.78
N LYS A 167 -1.24 -18.19 -1.58
CA LYS A 167 -1.34 -19.26 -0.58
C LYS A 167 -2.71 -19.89 -0.52
#